data_0790495491f64507b14a2c26b46d1a27
#
_entry.id   0790495491f64507b14a2c26b46d1a27
#
_cell.length_a   1.000
_cell.length_b   1.000
_cell.length_c   1.000
_cell.angle_alpha   90.00
_cell.angle_beta   90.00
_cell.angle_gamma   90.00
#
_symmetry.space_group_name_H-M   'P 1'
#
loop_
_entity.id
_entity.type
_entity.pdbx_description
1 polymer ?
#
loop_
_entity_poly.entity_id
_entity_poly.type
_entity_poly.pdbx_seq_one_letter_code
_entity_poly.pdbx_strand_id
1 'polypeptide(L)'
;MVERANGRRRAVDVNAPAAEAIGAARRAPAPKFEKKTIALVYDFDGTLSPRPMQEYAFLPEIGADAAAFWAESNALAKRTQADPLITYMHLMYKKAKAKGVRIDRTDLVAQGRKVAFYAGVEDWFDAIAGYVKSHAQSTGVQLRHYLVSSGLTEIVEGTSIFRRFHNVFASEYEFEAYELPYPKRVITDTGKTQYLFRINKGVEDLGQSINQHMAEDARPIPFANMIYFGDGDTDVPSMAVMRKNGGRAVAVYPPGKSKAKCVELFRAGRCDFFAPADYRAGSELFKRTCLLLDLMLADIRVQEEKWRLGRGVGRGK
;
A
#
# COMPACT_ATOMS: atom_id res chain seq x y z
N MET A 1 -60.21 -13.38 -34.68
CA MET A 1 -60.27 -14.84 -34.86
C MET A 1 -59.42 -15.48 -33.79
N VAL A 2 -60.08 -16.26 -32.98
CA VAL A 2 -59.54 -16.91 -31.76
C VAL A 2 -59.06 -18.29 -32.17
N GLU A 3 -57.89 -18.68 -31.77
CA GLU A 3 -57.55 -20.10 -31.74
C GLU A 3 -56.86 -20.48 -30.45
N ARG A 4 -57.56 -21.32 -29.70
CA ARG A 4 -57.16 -21.93 -28.46
C ARG A 4 -56.30 -23.18 -28.73
N ALA A 5 -55.13 -23.33 -28.11
CA ALA A 5 -54.41 -24.59 -28.08
C ALA A 5 -54.39 -25.17 -26.66
N ASN A 6 -54.95 -26.34 -26.58
CA ASN A 6 -55.12 -27.22 -25.41
C ASN A 6 -53.74 -27.80 -24.98
N GLY A 7 -53.29 -27.56 -23.78
CA GLY A 7 -52.12 -28.22 -23.17
C GLY A 7 -52.55 -29.27 -22.12
N ARG A 8 -52.33 -30.52 -22.46
CA ARG A 8 -52.56 -31.71 -21.61
C ARG A 8 -51.69 -31.62 -20.33
N ARG A 9 -52.34 -31.69 -19.19
CA ARG A 9 -51.69 -31.96 -17.90
C ARG A 9 -51.21 -33.41 -17.84
N ARG A 10 -49.90 -33.64 -17.66
CA ARG A 10 -49.35 -34.95 -17.25
C ARG A 10 -49.50 -35.12 -15.73
N ALA A 11 -50.09 -36.23 -15.31
CA ALA A 11 -50.20 -36.63 -13.96
C ALA A 11 -48.80 -36.93 -13.37
N VAL A 12 -48.55 -36.43 -12.16
CA VAL A 12 -47.31 -36.70 -11.37
C VAL A 12 -47.58 -37.98 -10.58
N ASP A 13 -46.76 -38.99 -10.82
CA ASP A 13 -46.78 -40.26 -10.09
C ASP A 13 -46.21 -40.06 -8.68
N VAL A 14 -46.99 -40.29 -7.63
CA VAL A 14 -46.72 -39.95 -6.22
C VAL A 14 -46.10 -41.14 -5.46
N ASN A 15 -45.62 -42.19 -6.13
CA ASN A 15 -45.05 -43.38 -5.48
C ASN A 15 -43.65 -43.73 -6.04
N ALA A 16 -42.66 -42.88 -5.79
CA ALA A 16 -41.26 -43.28 -5.88
C ALA A 16 -40.63 -43.26 -4.47
N PRO A 17 -39.97 -44.34 -4.03
CA PRO A 17 -39.35 -44.37 -2.70
C PRO A 17 -38.19 -43.34 -2.64
N ALA A 18 -38.21 -42.49 -1.60
CA ALA A 18 -37.13 -41.60 -1.28
C ALA A 18 -35.85 -42.40 -0.96
N ALA A 19 -34.94 -42.46 -1.92
CA ALA A 19 -33.58 -42.92 -1.63
C ALA A 19 -32.91 -41.89 -0.71
N GLU A 20 -32.70 -42.26 0.53
CA GLU A 20 -31.88 -41.54 1.50
C GLU A 20 -30.46 -41.36 0.95
N ALA A 21 -30.20 -40.22 0.32
CA ALA A 21 -28.86 -39.72 0.15
C ALA A 21 -28.40 -39.12 1.48
N ILE A 22 -27.86 -39.95 2.37
CA ILE A 22 -27.08 -39.49 3.52
C ILE A 22 -25.81 -38.87 2.94
N GLY A 23 -25.92 -37.64 2.50
CA GLY A 23 -24.79 -36.78 2.15
C GLY A 23 -23.99 -36.53 3.42
N ALA A 24 -22.80 -37.16 3.52
CA ALA A 24 -21.83 -36.86 4.55
C ALA A 24 -21.63 -35.32 4.56
N ALA A 25 -22.20 -34.64 5.56
CA ALA A 25 -22.01 -33.24 5.77
C ALA A 25 -20.48 -33.00 5.82
N ARG A 26 -19.92 -32.39 4.79
CA ARG A 26 -18.52 -31.98 4.78
C ARG A 26 -18.35 -31.11 6.01
N ARG A 27 -17.68 -31.62 7.05
CA ARG A 27 -17.31 -30.83 8.23
C ARG A 27 -16.66 -29.55 7.73
N ALA A 28 -17.23 -28.40 8.11
CA ALA A 28 -16.63 -27.12 7.85
C ALA A 28 -15.15 -27.16 8.30
N PRO A 29 -14.20 -26.70 7.48
CA PRO A 29 -12.80 -26.73 7.84
C PRO A 29 -12.62 -26.03 9.19
N ALA A 30 -11.81 -26.63 10.07
CA ALA A 30 -11.57 -26.08 11.39
C ALA A 30 -11.07 -24.63 11.23
N PRO A 31 -11.61 -23.65 11.99
CA PRO A 31 -11.17 -22.26 11.89
C PRO A 31 -9.67 -22.18 12.13
N LYS A 32 -8.99 -21.39 11.30
CA LYS A 32 -7.54 -21.18 11.34
C LYS A 32 -7.23 -19.82 11.94
N PHE A 33 -6.05 -19.66 12.53
CA PHE A 33 -5.53 -18.36 12.92
C PHE A 33 -5.13 -17.57 11.65
N GLU A 34 -5.76 -16.42 11.43
CA GLU A 34 -5.67 -15.70 10.14
C GLU A 34 -4.72 -14.48 10.18
N LYS A 35 -4.31 -14.00 11.38
CA LYS A 35 -3.45 -12.80 11.53
C LYS A 35 -1.97 -13.08 11.24
N LYS A 36 -1.69 -13.70 10.08
CA LYS A 36 -0.35 -14.11 9.65
C LYS A 36 0.18 -13.28 8.48
N THR A 37 -0.48 -12.18 8.14
CA THR A 37 0.00 -11.29 7.09
C THR A 37 0.90 -10.23 7.70
N ILE A 38 2.10 -10.09 7.13
CA ILE A 38 3.04 -9.00 7.38
C ILE A 38 2.89 -8.01 6.23
N ALA A 39 2.72 -6.72 6.52
CA ALA A 39 2.62 -5.66 5.54
C ALA A 39 3.84 -4.72 5.61
N LEU A 40 4.57 -4.60 4.50
CA LEU A 40 5.59 -3.59 4.31
C LEU A 40 5.00 -2.44 3.49
N VAL A 41 4.97 -1.25 4.07
CA VAL A 41 4.34 -0.07 3.48
C VAL A 41 5.42 0.96 3.18
N TYR A 42 5.48 1.42 1.94
CA TYR A 42 6.53 2.32 1.46
C TYR A 42 5.95 3.66 1.01
N ASP A 43 6.63 4.74 1.33
CA ASP A 43 6.59 5.95 0.50
C ASP A 43 7.40 5.72 -0.77
N PHE A 44 7.29 6.61 -1.77
CA PHE A 44 7.96 6.46 -3.06
C PHE A 44 9.13 7.42 -3.24
N ASP A 45 8.84 8.71 -3.31
CA ASP A 45 9.80 9.77 -3.63
C ASP A 45 10.74 10.03 -2.44
N GLY A 46 12.05 9.90 -2.63
CA GLY A 46 13.04 9.95 -1.53
C GLY A 46 13.22 8.61 -0.81
N THR A 47 12.25 7.70 -0.92
CA THR A 47 12.24 6.39 -0.25
C THR A 47 12.68 5.26 -1.17
N LEU A 48 11.96 4.97 -2.24
CA LEU A 48 12.32 3.96 -3.24
C LEU A 48 13.06 4.59 -4.43
N SER A 49 12.71 5.82 -4.77
CA SER A 49 13.32 6.62 -5.81
C SER A 49 14.09 7.81 -5.21
N PRO A 50 15.29 8.15 -5.73
CA PRO A 50 16.09 9.26 -5.20
C PRO A 50 15.48 10.66 -5.36
N ARG A 51 14.53 10.83 -6.26
CA ARG A 51 13.94 12.13 -6.63
C ARG A 51 12.43 11.98 -6.84
N PRO A 52 11.67 13.08 -6.79
CA PRO A 52 10.29 13.09 -7.23
C PRO A 52 10.12 12.48 -8.62
N MET A 53 9.13 11.60 -8.76
CA MET A 53 8.92 10.84 -10.00
C MET A 53 8.69 11.71 -11.23
N GLN A 54 8.13 12.90 -11.07
CA GLN A 54 7.91 13.87 -12.15
C GLN A 54 9.21 14.41 -12.76
N GLU A 55 10.32 14.36 -12.00
CA GLU A 55 11.61 14.89 -12.44
C GLU A 55 12.35 13.98 -13.44
N TYR A 56 11.91 12.72 -13.59
CA TYR A 56 12.59 11.79 -14.49
C TYR A 56 12.18 11.95 -15.96
N ALA A 57 10.94 12.34 -16.20
CA ALA A 57 10.41 12.43 -17.55
C ALA A 57 9.54 13.65 -17.79
N PHE A 58 8.54 13.90 -16.94
CA PHE A 58 7.55 14.95 -17.19
C PHE A 58 8.18 16.35 -17.24
N LEU A 59 8.96 16.74 -16.23
CA LEU A 59 9.57 18.07 -16.20
C LEU A 59 10.58 18.28 -17.35
N PRO A 60 11.44 17.30 -17.69
CA PRO A 60 12.27 17.39 -18.90
C PRO A 60 11.47 17.53 -20.19
N GLU A 61 10.35 16.82 -20.33
CA GLU A 61 9.52 16.86 -21.55
C GLU A 61 8.92 18.23 -21.80
N ILE A 62 8.50 18.92 -20.75
CA ILE A 62 8.00 20.30 -20.85
C ILE A 62 9.11 21.35 -20.80
N GLY A 63 10.39 20.94 -20.77
CA GLY A 63 11.54 21.84 -20.68
C GLY A 63 11.59 22.66 -19.38
N ALA A 64 11.05 22.12 -18.29
CA ALA A 64 11.04 22.80 -16.99
C ALA A 64 12.26 22.38 -16.13
N ASP A 65 12.91 23.37 -15.52
CA ASP A 65 13.86 23.12 -14.44
C ASP A 65 13.11 22.65 -13.18
N ALA A 66 13.57 21.57 -12.59
CA ALA A 66 12.90 20.96 -11.44
C ALA A 66 12.85 21.88 -10.22
N ALA A 67 13.97 22.54 -9.89
CA ALA A 67 14.03 23.44 -8.73
C ALA A 67 13.10 24.64 -8.92
N ALA A 68 13.09 25.24 -10.12
CA ALA A 68 12.18 26.32 -10.45
C ALA A 68 10.71 25.91 -10.43
N PHE A 69 10.39 24.70 -10.92
CA PHE A 69 9.03 24.16 -10.88
C PHE A 69 8.51 24.01 -9.45
N TRP A 70 9.27 23.35 -8.59
CA TRP A 70 8.88 23.16 -7.20
C TRP A 70 8.83 24.46 -6.40
N ALA A 71 9.77 25.40 -6.64
CA ALA A 71 9.73 26.72 -6.03
C ALA A 71 8.46 27.50 -6.43
N GLU A 72 8.08 27.48 -7.72
CA GLU A 72 6.85 28.12 -8.22
C GLU A 72 5.60 27.48 -7.60
N SER A 73 5.55 26.14 -7.57
CA SER A 73 4.44 25.39 -6.98
C SER A 73 4.25 25.75 -5.50
N ASN A 74 5.31 25.68 -4.71
CA ASN A 74 5.28 26.00 -3.28
C ASN A 74 4.92 27.46 -3.01
N ALA A 75 5.46 28.40 -3.80
CA ALA A 75 5.12 29.81 -3.69
C ALA A 75 3.64 30.07 -4.02
N LEU A 76 3.12 29.39 -5.06
CA LEU A 76 1.71 29.48 -5.43
C LEU A 76 0.81 28.93 -4.32
N ALA A 77 1.08 27.73 -3.83
CA ALA A 77 0.33 27.12 -2.73
C ALA A 77 0.30 28.03 -1.49
N LYS A 78 1.45 28.56 -1.09
CA LYS A 78 1.56 29.48 0.05
C LYS A 78 0.77 30.77 -0.14
N ARG A 79 0.84 31.38 -1.31
CA ARG A 79 0.16 32.65 -1.63
C ARG A 79 -1.37 32.49 -1.65
N THR A 80 -1.85 31.38 -2.19
CA THR A 80 -3.29 31.11 -2.36
C THR A 80 -3.91 30.32 -1.22
N GLN A 81 -3.11 29.89 -0.25
CA GLN A 81 -3.53 28.97 0.84
C GLN A 81 -4.12 27.67 0.30
N ALA A 82 -3.67 27.24 -0.88
CA ALA A 82 -4.10 26.02 -1.53
C ALA A 82 -3.29 24.80 -1.04
N ASP A 83 -3.88 23.62 -1.20
CA ASP A 83 -3.16 22.36 -0.97
C ASP A 83 -1.95 22.26 -1.94
N PRO A 84 -0.72 21.99 -1.44
CA PRO A 84 0.48 21.91 -2.27
C PRO A 84 0.41 20.85 -3.37
N LEU A 85 -0.29 19.72 -3.12
CA LEU A 85 -0.38 18.63 -4.08
C LEU A 85 -1.37 18.98 -5.21
N ILE A 86 -2.52 19.56 -4.87
CA ILE A 86 -3.44 20.10 -5.88
C ILE A 86 -2.73 21.16 -6.72
N THR A 87 -1.93 22.00 -6.07
CA THR A 87 -1.20 23.07 -6.73
C THR A 87 -0.18 22.55 -7.73
N TYR A 88 0.65 21.54 -7.37
CA TYR A 88 1.63 21.01 -8.31
C TYR A 88 0.95 20.27 -9.47
N MET A 89 -0.11 19.49 -9.20
CA MET A 89 -0.87 18.82 -10.26
C MET A 89 -1.48 19.82 -11.23
N HIS A 90 -2.08 20.90 -10.72
CA HIS A 90 -2.57 21.98 -11.58
C HIS A 90 -1.45 22.66 -12.38
N LEU A 91 -0.30 22.92 -11.74
CA LEU A 91 0.86 23.55 -12.41
C LEU A 91 1.44 22.63 -13.49
N MET A 92 1.49 21.32 -13.29
CA MET A 92 1.85 20.33 -14.32
C MET A 92 0.97 20.54 -15.56
N TYR A 93 -0.35 20.50 -15.37
CA TYR A 93 -1.29 20.71 -16.47
C TYR A 93 -1.10 22.05 -17.17
N LYS A 94 -1.02 23.14 -16.40
CA LYS A 94 -0.85 24.51 -16.96
C LYS A 94 0.41 24.62 -17.81
N LYS A 95 1.55 24.11 -17.31
CA LYS A 95 2.82 24.18 -18.03
C LYS A 95 2.86 23.27 -19.27
N ALA A 96 2.31 22.06 -19.17
CA ALA A 96 2.19 21.15 -20.31
C ALA A 96 1.33 21.79 -21.42
N LYS A 97 0.16 22.34 -21.08
CA LYS A 97 -0.70 23.06 -22.02
C LYS A 97 0.02 24.22 -22.71
N ALA A 98 0.78 25.03 -21.96
CA ALA A 98 1.56 26.15 -22.51
C ALA A 98 2.67 25.69 -23.48
N LYS A 99 3.12 24.45 -23.38
CA LYS A 99 4.13 23.84 -24.25
C LYS A 99 3.53 22.98 -25.36
N GLY A 100 2.21 22.86 -25.46
CA GLY A 100 1.55 21.97 -26.38
C GLY A 100 1.76 20.47 -26.07
N VAL A 101 2.21 20.15 -24.86
CA VAL A 101 2.39 18.78 -24.37
C VAL A 101 1.06 18.33 -23.77
N ARG A 102 0.60 17.18 -24.18
CA ARG A 102 -0.61 16.56 -23.65
C ARG A 102 -0.29 15.84 -22.33
N ILE A 103 -1.19 15.96 -21.37
CA ILE A 103 -1.19 15.09 -20.18
C ILE A 103 -2.33 14.11 -20.34
N ASP A 104 -1.99 12.85 -20.54
CA ASP A 104 -2.94 11.75 -20.48
C ASP A 104 -2.36 10.55 -19.72
N ARG A 105 -3.23 9.57 -19.44
CA ARG A 105 -2.85 8.40 -18.68
C ARG A 105 -1.72 7.60 -19.35
N THR A 106 -1.84 7.41 -20.67
CA THR A 106 -0.87 6.58 -21.43
C THR A 106 0.53 7.19 -21.39
N ASP A 107 0.62 8.50 -21.55
CA ASP A 107 1.90 9.22 -21.53
C ASP A 107 2.52 9.19 -20.12
N LEU A 108 1.73 9.45 -19.07
CA LEU A 108 2.22 9.38 -17.69
C LEU A 108 2.67 7.96 -17.30
N VAL A 109 1.95 6.92 -17.72
CA VAL A 109 2.38 5.52 -17.53
C VAL A 109 3.68 5.25 -18.29
N ALA A 110 3.81 5.71 -19.53
CA ALA A 110 5.06 5.55 -20.29
C ALA A 110 6.26 6.23 -19.61
N GLN A 111 6.05 7.37 -18.97
CA GLN A 111 7.06 8.09 -18.19
C GLN A 111 7.57 7.29 -17.00
N GLY A 112 6.75 6.45 -16.39
CA GLY A 112 7.12 5.59 -15.27
C GLY A 112 8.33 4.67 -15.58
N ARG A 113 8.52 4.29 -16.84
CA ARG A 113 9.69 3.49 -17.28
C ARG A 113 11.03 4.20 -17.13
N LYS A 114 11.03 5.53 -17.01
CA LYS A 114 12.25 6.34 -16.86
C LYS A 114 12.61 6.60 -15.40
N VAL A 115 11.75 6.20 -14.47
CA VAL A 115 12.00 6.38 -13.04
C VAL A 115 13.17 5.51 -12.61
N ALA A 116 14.16 6.13 -11.98
CA ALA A 116 15.28 5.42 -11.39
C ALA A 116 15.01 5.10 -9.92
N PHE A 117 15.56 4.00 -9.46
CA PHE A 117 15.44 3.53 -8.09
C PHE A 117 16.77 3.60 -7.34
N TYR A 118 16.71 3.60 -6.02
CA TYR A 118 17.89 3.30 -5.21
C TYR A 118 18.41 1.90 -5.47
N ALA A 119 19.69 1.68 -5.19
CA ALA A 119 20.36 0.39 -5.43
C ALA A 119 19.62 -0.75 -4.72
N GLY A 120 19.29 -1.80 -5.47
CA GLY A 120 18.69 -3.03 -4.99
C GLY A 120 17.18 -3.00 -4.81
N VAL A 121 16.47 -1.91 -5.13
CA VAL A 121 15.00 -1.82 -4.98
C VAL A 121 14.27 -2.89 -5.79
N GLU A 122 14.71 -3.18 -7.01
CA GLU A 122 14.04 -4.16 -7.86
C GLU A 122 14.15 -5.58 -7.30
N ASP A 123 15.28 -5.91 -6.65
CA ASP A 123 15.54 -7.23 -6.05
C ASP A 123 15.04 -7.34 -4.61
N TRP A 124 14.75 -6.21 -3.96
CA TRP A 124 14.34 -6.13 -2.56
C TRP A 124 13.16 -7.02 -2.21
N PHE A 125 12.14 -7.01 -3.06
CA PHE A 125 10.89 -7.74 -2.82
C PHE A 125 11.13 -9.24 -2.73
N ASP A 126 11.94 -9.78 -3.64
CA ASP A 126 12.28 -11.21 -3.64
C ASP A 126 13.25 -11.56 -2.51
N ALA A 127 14.21 -10.69 -2.20
CA ALA A 127 15.14 -10.89 -1.09
C ALA A 127 14.41 -10.95 0.27
N ILE A 128 13.49 -10.03 0.53
CA ILE A 128 12.69 -10.01 1.75
C ILE A 128 11.70 -11.18 1.79
N ALA A 129 11.06 -11.52 0.67
CA ALA A 129 10.19 -12.69 0.59
C ALA A 129 10.95 -13.99 0.87
N GLY A 130 12.15 -14.13 0.33
CA GLY A 130 13.05 -15.26 0.61
C GLY A 130 13.42 -15.33 2.09
N TYR A 131 13.74 -14.19 2.71
CA TYR A 131 14.04 -14.12 4.14
C TYR A 131 12.85 -14.58 4.99
N VAL A 132 11.66 -14.03 4.76
CA VAL A 132 10.45 -14.41 5.50
C VAL A 132 10.15 -15.90 5.31
N LYS A 133 10.24 -16.40 4.09
CA LYS A 133 10.00 -17.83 3.79
C LYS A 133 10.95 -18.76 4.55
N SER A 134 12.23 -18.40 4.66
CA SER A 134 13.24 -19.23 5.33
C SER A 134 13.16 -19.16 6.86
N HIS A 135 12.63 -18.06 7.45
CA HIS A 135 12.57 -17.84 8.89
C HIS A 135 11.17 -18.04 9.48
N ALA A 136 10.11 -18.09 8.66
CA ALA A 136 8.75 -18.35 9.11
C ALA A 136 8.60 -19.81 9.56
N GLN A 137 8.53 -20.02 10.88
CA GLN A 137 8.28 -21.33 11.49
C GLN A 137 6.76 -21.65 11.55
N SER A 138 5.90 -20.66 11.35
CA SER A 138 4.44 -20.85 11.22
C SER A 138 4.05 -21.04 9.76
N THR A 139 3.19 -22.01 9.49
CA THR A 139 2.63 -22.19 8.15
C THR A 139 1.65 -21.10 7.79
N GLY A 140 1.66 -20.66 6.54
CA GLY A 140 0.68 -19.68 6.02
C GLY A 140 0.98 -18.22 6.35
N VAL A 141 2.21 -17.88 6.77
CA VAL A 141 2.65 -16.47 6.84
C VAL A 141 2.66 -15.88 5.43
N GLN A 142 2.05 -14.73 5.26
CA GLN A 142 2.01 -13.97 4.02
C GLN A 142 2.79 -12.68 4.18
N LEU A 143 3.51 -12.30 3.14
CA LEU A 143 4.15 -11.00 3.03
C LEU A 143 3.46 -10.19 1.94
N ARG A 144 3.06 -8.96 2.25
CA ARG A 144 2.46 -8.03 1.30
C ARG A 144 3.20 -6.72 1.29
N HIS A 145 3.41 -6.18 0.12
CA HIS A 145 4.02 -4.87 -0.08
C HIS A 145 2.94 -3.87 -0.52
N TYR A 146 2.94 -2.69 0.09
CA TYR A 146 2.00 -1.61 -0.21
C TYR A 146 2.76 -0.33 -0.50
N LEU A 147 2.26 0.45 -1.41
CA LEU A 147 2.76 1.81 -1.65
C LEU A 147 1.73 2.83 -1.15
N VAL A 148 2.19 3.86 -0.43
CA VAL A 148 1.38 5.01 -0.01
C VAL A 148 2.17 6.28 -0.33
N SER A 149 1.82 6.95 -1.43
CA SER A 149 2.62 8.05 -2.00
C SER A 149 1.78 9.28 -2.30
N SER A 150 2.40 10.45 -2.18
CA SER A 150 1.87 11.72 -2.69
C SER A 150 2.11 11.90 -4.20
N GLY A 151 2.93 11.05 -4.82
CA GLY A 151 3.18 11.03 -6.26
C GLY A 151 2.00 10.48 -7.05
N LEU A 152 2.17 10.30 -8.35
CA LEU A 152 1.10 9.95 -9.30
C LEU A 152 1.01 8.44 -9.53
N THR A 153 -0.20 7.90 -9.37
CA THR A 153 -0.53 6.49 -9.65
C THR A 153 -0.11 6.10 -11.06
N GLU A 154 -0.37 6.94 -12.04
CA GLU A 154 -0.08 6.68 -13.45
C GLU A 154 1.42 6.47 -13.70
N ILE A 155 2.26 7.31 -13.08
CA ILE A 155 3.73 7.15 -13.21
C ILE A 155 4.18 5.87 -12.50
N VAL A 156 3.64 5.59 -11.30
CA VAL A 156 3.96 4.36 -10.56
C VAL A 156 3.59 3.11 -11.36
N GLU A 157 2.44 3.09 -12.04
CA GLU A 157 1.99 1.98 -12.90
C GLU A 157 2.98 1.64 -14.01
N GLY A 158 3.68 2.64 -14.53
CA GLY A 158 4.69 2.45 -15.57
C GLY A 158 6.03 1.89 -15.08
N THR A 159 6.25 1.84 -13.77
CA THR A 159 7.52 1.38 -13.19
C THR A 159 7.69 -0.13 -13.20
N SER A 160 8.94 -0.61 -13.23
CA SER A 160 9.28 -2.04 -13.17
C SER A 160 8.80 -2.73 -11.89
N ILE A 161 8.63 -1.98 -10.80
CA ILE A 161 8.26 -2.51 -9.49
C ILE A 161 6.74 -2.49 -9.20
N PHE A 162 5.92 -1.89 -10.09
CA PHE A 162 4.48 -1.76 -9.86
C PHE A 162 3.80 -3.08 -9.45
N ARG A 163 4.11 -4.15 -10.19
CA ARG A 163 3.52 -5.48 -9.96
C ARG A 163 4.02 -6.19 -8.69
N ARG A 164 4.98 -5.60 -7.99
CA ARG A 164 5.48 -6.11 -6.71
C ARG A 164 4.57 -5.70 -5.54
N PHE A 165 3.75 -4.68 -5.73
CA PHE A 165 2.83 -4.21 -4.71
C PHE A 165 1.52 -5.00 -4.73
N HIS A 166 1.04 -5.34 -3.53
CA HIS A 166 -0.30 -5.88 -3.33
C HIS A 166 -1.36 -4.82 -3.65
N ASN A 167 -1.10 -3.57 -3.23
CA ASN A 167 -1.90 -2.41 -3.59
C ASN A 167 -1.05 -1.13 -3.60
N VAL A 168 -1.49 -0.17 -4.42
CA VAL A 168 -0.87 1.15 -4.58
C VAL A 168 -1.91 2.22 -4.27
N PHE A 169 -1.61 3.03 -3.27
CA PHE A 169 -2.37 4.22 -2.90
C PHE A 169 -1.50 5.44 -3.21
N ALA A 170 -1.81 6.12 -4.30
CA ALA A 170 -1.09 7.33 -4.72
C ALA A 170 -2.07 8.38 -5.23
N SER A 171 -1.63 9.64 -5.37
CA SER A 171 -2.46 10.66 -6.01
C SER A 171 -2.75 10.26 -7.45
N GLU A 172 -3.85 10.73 -8.03
CA GLU A 172 -4.34 10.25 -9.33
C GLU A 172 -5.08 11.34 -10.05
N TYR A 173 -4.94 11.39 -11.37
CA TYR A 173 -5.77 12.22 -12.24
C TYR A 173 -7.02 11.49 -12.70
N GLU A 174 -8.07 12.25 -12.99
CA GLU A 174 -9.21 11.86 -13.81
C GLU A 174 -9.06 12.46 -15.21
N PHE A 175 -9.22 11.65 -16.25
CA PHE A 175 -8.99 12.07 -17.62
C PHE A 175 -10.26 12.03 -18.49
N GLU A 176 -11.26 11.28 -18.08
CA GLU A 176 -12.44 10.98 -18.92
C GLU A 176 -13.69 11.77 -18.51
N ALA A 177 -13.86 12.00 -17.20
CA ALA A 177 -15.08 12.63 -16.69
C ALA A 177 -15.15 14.14 -16.91
N TYR A 178 -14.03 14.80 -17.26
CA TYR A 178 -13.94 16.25 -17.43
C TYR A 178 -13.19 16.58 -18.72
N GLU A 179 -13.41 17.78 -19.25
CA GLU A 179 -12.70 18.27 -20.45
C GLU A 179 -11.19 18.41 -20.25
N LEU A 180 -10.74 18.45 -19.01
CA LEU A 180 -9.34 18.65 -18.60
C LEU A 180 -8.94 17.57 -17.59
N PRO A 181 -7.67 17.15 -17.55
CA PRO A 181 -7.14 16.35 -16.47
C PRO A 181 -7.42 17.02 -15.12
N TYR A 182 -8.08 16.29 -14.23
CA TYR A 182 -8.51 16.79 -12.92
C TYR A 182 -7.96 15.92 -11.81
N PRO A 183 -7.45 16.48 -10.69
CA PRO A 183 -7.03 15.68 -9.54
C PRO A 183 -8.19 14.87 -8.96
N LYS A 184 -8.25 13.57 -9.25
CA LYS A 184 -9.27 12.64 -8.77
C LYS A 184 -9.04 12.26 -7.32
N ARG A 185 -7.79 12.09 -6.97
CA ARG A 185 -7.35 11.75 -5.62
C ARG A 185 -6.05 12.47 -5.29
N VAL A 186 -5.98 13.01 -4.08
CA VAL A 186 -4.79 13.68 -3.56
C VAL A 186 -4.46 13.06 -2.20
N ILE A 187 -3.22 12.61 -2.03
CA ILE A 187 -2.74 11.99 -0.80
C ILE A 187 -1.72 12.90 -0.14
N THR A 188 -2.19 13.70 0.81
CA THR A 188 -1.36 14.60 1.61
C THR A 188 -0.62 13.84 2.73
N ASP A 189 0.30 14.52 3.42
CA ASP A 189 1.10 13.96 4.51
C ASP A 189 0.25 13.25 5.57
N THR A 190 -0.74 13.94 6.14
CA THR A 190 -1.68 13.36 7.09
C THR A 190 -2.67 12.41 6.40
N GLY A 191 -2.99 12.67 5.15
CA GLY A 191 -3.83 11.81 4.32
C GLY A 191 -3.26 10.41 4.11
N LYS A 192 -1.94 10.24 4.12
CA LYS A 192 -1.29 8.92 4.08
C LYS A 192 -1.78 7.99 5.20
N THR A 193 -2.10 8.53 6.38
CA THR A 193 -2.47 7.73 7.56
C THR A 193 -3.76 6.93 7.38
N GLN A 194 -4.73 7.44 6.62
CA GLN A 194 -5.96 6.69 6.35
C GLN A 194 -5.69 5.36 5.64
N TYR A 195 -4.66 5.31 4.78
CA TYR A 195 -4.32 4.10 4.02
C TYR A 195 -3.67 3.05 4.91
N LEU A 196 -2.95 3.45 5.97
CA LEU A 196 -2.47 2.52 7.00
C LEU A 196 -3.66 1.83 7.71
N PHE A 197 -4.72 2.57 8.02
CA PHE A 197 -5.94 1.98 8.58
C PHE A 197 -6.70 1.13 7.56
N ARG A 198 -6.70 1.48 6.27
CA ARG A 198 -7.28 0.64 5.21
C ARG A 198 -6.57 -0.71 5.14
N ILE A 199 -5.25 -0.72 5.13
CA ILE A 199 -4.43 -1.93 5.16
C ILE A 199 -4.72 -2.74 6.43
N ASN A 200 -4.71 -2.10 7.59
CA ASN A 200 -4.99 -2.74 8.87
C ASN A 200 -6.37 -3.40 8.93
N LYS A 201 -7.41 -2.73 8.41
CA LYS A 201 -8.79 -3.23 8.37
C LYS A 201 -9.08 -4.17 7.19
N GLY A 202 -8.18 -4.28 6.20
CA GLY A 202 -8.44 -4.99 4.95
C GLY A 202 -9.54 -4.35 4.09
N VAL A 203 -9.80 -3.04 4.26
CA VAL A 203 -10.78 -2.26 3.50
C VAL A 203 -10.04 -1.46 2.44
N GLU A 204 -9.50 -2.16 1.45
CA GLU A 204 -8.61 -1.58 0.44
C GLU A 204 -9.37 -0.94 -0.73
N ASP A 205 -10.62 -1.34 -0.96
CA ASP A 205 -11.52 -0.69 -1.92
C ASP A 205 -11.87 0.73 -1.44
N LEU A 206 -11.52 1.74 -2.24
CA LEU A 206 -11.70 3.15 -1.91
C LEU A 206 -13.18 3.58 -1.93
N GLY A 207 -14.06 2.83 -2.60
CA GLY A 207 -15.50 3.03 -2.55
C GLY A 207 -16.14 2.64 -1.20
N GLN A 208 -15.42 1.87 -0.38
CA GLN A 208 -15.92 1.45 0.92
C GLN A 208 -15.50 2.43 2.04
N SER A 209 -16.43 2.69 2.97
CA SER A 209 -16.15 3.55 4.12
C SER A 209 -15.19 2.90 5.10
N ILE A 210 -14.10 3.59 5.43
CA ILE A 210 -13.15 3.20 6.47
C ILE A 210 -13.70 3.42 7.89
N ASN A 211 -14.75 4.24 8.03
CA ASN A 211 -15.25 4.70 9.33
C ASN A 211 -16.10 3.65 10.06
N GLN A 212 -16.50 2.57 9.40
CA GLN A 212 -17.20 1.49 10.09
C GLN A 212 -16.33 0.95 11.23
N HIS A 213 -16.97 0.77 12.40
CA HIS A 213 -16.29 0.15 13.53
C HIS A 213 -15.88 -1.27 13.19
N MET A 214 -14.62 -1.59 13.48
CA MET A 214 -14.06 -2.96 13.38
C MET A 214 -13.22 -3.20 14.63
N ALA A 215 -13.60 -4.17 15.43
CA ALA A 215 -12.85 -4.55 16.63
C ALA A 215 -11.40 -4.93 16.24
N GLU A 216 -10.43 -4.69 17.13
CA GLU A 216 -9.01 -4.91 16.82
C GLU A 216 -8.69 -6.37 16.53
N ASP A 217 -9.39 -7.27 17.19
CA ASP A 217 -9.26 -8.71 16.98
C ASP A 217 -9.88 -9.20 15.65
N ALA A 218 -10.74 -8.39 15.02
CA ALA A 218 -11.30 -8.68 13.70
C ALA A 218 -10.44 -8.15 12.53
N ARG A 219 -9.45 -7.30 12.81
CA ARG A 219 -8.61 -6.69 11.77
C ARG A 219 -7.62 -7.71 11.20
N PRO A 220 -7.59 -7.92 9.87
CA PRO A 220 -6.77 -8.97 9.26
C PRO A 220 -5.26 -8.71 9.35
N ILE A 221 -4.82 -7.46 9.32
CA ILE A 221 -3.41 -7.09 9.42
C ILE A 221 -3.19 -6.17 10.62
N PRO A 222 -2.89 -6.72 11.82
CA PRO A 222 -2.59 -5.89 12.99
C PRO A 222 -1.44 -4.93 12.71
N PHE A 223 -1.47 -3.73 13.30
CA PHE A 223 -0.35 -2.79 13.17
C PHE A 223 0.98 -3.41 13.62
N ALA A 224 0.98 -4.29 14.62
CA ALA A 224 2.17 -5.01 15.06
C ALA A 224 2.85 -5.82 13.94
N ASN A 225 2.10 -6.16 12.88
CA ASN A 225 2.60 -6.85 11.69
C ASN A 225 2.89 -5.89 10.53
N MET A 226 3.02 -4.59 10.77
CA MET A 226 3.25 -3.60 9.73
C MET A 226 4.57 -2.86 9.94
N ILE A 227 5.33 -2.63 8.85
CA ILE A 227 6.52 -1.76 8.81
C ILE A 227 6.28 -0.66 7.79
N TYR A 228 6.48 0.60 8.19
CA TYR A 228 6.43 1.75 7.30
C TYR A 228 7.84 2.23 6.98
N PHE A 229 8.12 2.50 5.70
CA PHE A 229 9.36 3.07 5.20
C PHE A 229 9.09 4.46 4.61
N GLY A 230 9.87 5.46 5.03
CA GLY A 230 9.76 6.82 4.52
C GLY A 230 11.06 7.60 4.73
N ASP A 231 11.21 8.74 4.04
CA ASP A 231 12.46 9.51 4.05
C ASP A 231 12.35 10.83 4.81
N GLY A 232 11.13 11.32 5.08
CA GLY A 232 11.02 12.71 5.43
C GLY A 232 9.82 13.19 6.22
N ASP A 233 9.64 14.54 6.14
CA ASP A 233 8.64 15.28 6.91
C ASP A 233 7.23 14.86 6.55
N THR A 234 6.99 14.52 5.29
CA THR A 234 5.69 14.07 4.80
C THR A 234 5.28 12.73 5.39
N ASP A 235 6.23 11.94 5.93
CA ASP A 235 5.99 10.62 6.51
C ASP A 235 5.84 10.64 8.02
N VAL A 236 6.17 11.76 8.68
CA VAL A 236 6.08 11.89 10.14
C VAL A 236 4.72 11.50 10.70
N PRO A 237 3.58 11.91 10.12
CA PRO A 237 2.26 11.48 10.60
C PRO A 237 2.08 9.95 10.50
N SER A 238 2.50 9.35 9.38
CA SER A 238 2.43 7.91 9.15
C SER A 238 3.29 7.12 10.13
N MET A 239 4.55 7.53 10.31
CA MET A 239 5.47 6.93 11.30
C MET A 239 4.90 7.02 12.71
N ALA A 240 4.33 8.18 13.08
CA ALA A 240 3.73 8.39 14.40
C ALA A 240 2.53 7.47 14.64
N VAL A 241 1.63 7.34 13.65
CA VAL A 241 0.48 6.43 13.70
C VAL A 241 0.94 4.98 13.83
N MET A 242 1.91 4.57 13.03
CA MET A 242 2.49 3.22 13.09
C MET A 242 2.99 2.91 14.49
N ARG A 243 3.89 3.74 15.02
CA ARG A 243 4.50 3.58 16.35
C ARG A 243 3.46 3.56 17.47
N LYS A 244 2.51 4.49 17.44
CA LYS A 244 1.45 4.60 18.47
C LYS A 244 0.56 3.34 18.52
N ASN A 245 0.36 2.67 17.38
CA ASN A 245 -0.48 1.47 17.29
C ASN A 245 0.32 0.15 17.36
N GLY A 246 1.60 0.18 17.75
CA GLY A 246 2.44 -1.01 17.90
C GLY A 246 3.11 -1.50 16.62
N GLY A 247 2.94 -0.79 15.49
CA GLY A 247 3.67 -1.03 14.26
C GLY A 247 5.11 -0.52 14.31
N ARG A 248 5.84 -0.71 13.23
CA ARG A 248 7.25 -0.31 13.10
C ARG A 248 7.44 0.73 12.01
N ALA A 249 8.46 1.56 12.16
CA ALA A 249 8.83 2.54 11.16
C ALA A 249 10.34 2.58 10.96
N VAL A 250 10.76 2.69 9.71
CA VAL A 250 12.16 2.81 9.30
C VAL A 250 12.32 4.08 8.47
N ALA A 251 13.17 5.00 8.92
CA ALA A 251 13.52 6.18 8.16
C ALA A 251 14.69 5.89 7.23
N VAL A 252 14.62 6.33 5.99
CA VAL A 252 15.71 6.17 5.03
C VAL A 252 16.29 7.52 4.63
N TYR A 253 17.55 7.55 4.25
CA TYR A 253 18.23 8.75 3.74
C TYR A 253 19.11 8.40 2.54
N PRO A 254 19.34 9.34 1.60
CA PRO A 254 20.15 9.07 0.42
C PRO A 254 21.58 8.65 0.80
N PRO A 255 22.12 7.56 0.21
CA PRO A 255 23.48 7.10 0.49
C PRO A 255 24.51 8.23 0.26
N GLY A 256 25.45 8.37 1.19
CA GLY A 256 26.47 9.44 1.11
C GLY A 256 25.99 10.85 1.45
N LYS A 257 24.72 11.03 1.83
CA LYS A 257 24.16 12.32 2.26
C LYS A 257 23.99 12.38 3.78
N SER A 258 23.62 13.56 4.28
CA SER A 258 23.38 13.79 5.71
C SER A 258 22.23 12.92 6.23
N LYS A 259 22.46 12.28 7.36
CA LYS A 259 21.46 11.52 8.13
C LYS A 259 20.80 12.34 9.25
N ALA A 260 21.09 13.64 9.35
CA ALA A 260 20.68 14.49 10.48
C ALA A 260 19.17 14.41 10.74
N LYS A 261 18.34 14.51 9.70
CA LYS A 261 16.88 14.41 9.78
C LYS A 261 16.43 13.05 10.34
N CYS A 262 16.98 11.96 9.84
CA CYS A 262 16.64 10.62 10.36
C CYS A 262 17.05 10.45 11.84
N VAL A 263 18.17 11.06 12.26
CA VAL A 263 18.58 11.09 13.66
C VAL A 263 17.57 11.87 14.51
N GLU A 264 17.04 12.97 14.04
CA GLU A 264 15.97 13.73 14.71
C GLU A 264 14.70 12.91 14.84
N LEU A 265 14.25 12.26 13.77
CA LEU A 265 13.09 11.36 13.79
C LEU A 265 13.28 10.22 14.79
N PHE A 266 14.45 9.62 14.83
CA PHE A 266 14.78 8.54 15.78
C PHE A 266 14.76 9.05 17.22
N ARG A 267 15.40 10.19 17.52
CA ARG A 267 15.40 10.81 18.86
C ARG A 267 14.00 11.21 19.31
N ALA A 268 13.15 11.65 18.38
CA ALA A 268 11.75 11.97 18.63
C ALA A 268 10.84 10.73 18.75
N GLY A 269 11.39 9.51 18.69
CA GLY A 269 10.63 8.26 18.76
C GLY A 269 9.70 8.02 17.58
N ARG A 270 9.95 8.67 16.42
CA ARG A 270 9.12 8.55 15.22
C ARG A 270 9.44 7.29 14.42
N CYS A 271 10.67 6.78 14.47
CA CYS A 271 11.06 5.53 13.83
C CYS A 271 11.79 4.60 14.80
N ASP A 272 11.81 3.30 14.48
CA ASP A 272 12.55 2.27 15.21
C ASP A 272 14.02 2.24 14.80
N PHE A 273 14.24 2.40 13.49
CA PHE A 273 15.55 2.42 12.86
C PHE A 273 15.62 3.48 11.77
N PHE A 274 16.84 3.84 11.39
CA PHE A 274 17.10 4.60 10.17
C PHE A 274 18.31 3.99 9.45
N ALA A 275 18.35 4.09 8.12
CA ALA A 275 19.43 3.51 7.31
C ALA A 275 19.64 4.31 6.02
N PRO A 276 20.82 4.19 5.36
CA PRO A 276 20.93 4.60 3.97
C PRO A 276 19.89 3.86 3.11
N ALA A 277 19.34 4.52 2.09
CA ALA A 277 18.43 3.93 1.11
C ALA A 277 19.21 2.98 0.16
N ASP A 278 19.74 1.92 0.70
CA ASP A 278 20.42 0.82 0.01
C ASP A 278 19.63 -0.46 0.26
N TYR A 279 18.90 -0.89 -0.76
CA TYR A 279 17.97 -2.02 -0.68
C TYR A 279 18.61 -3.36 -1.03
N ARG A 280 19.92 -3.41 -1.31
CA ARG A 280 20.63 -4.65 -1.62
C ARG A 280 20.62 -5.61 -0.43
N ALA A 281 20.54 -6.89 -0.71
CA ALA A 281 20.69 -7.94 0.30
C ALA A 281 22.00 -7.75 1.10
N GLY A 282 21.92 -7.86 2.44
CA GLY A 282 23.05 -7.66 3.33
C GLY A 282 23.39 -6.19 3.65
N SER A 283 22.70 -5.21 3.08
CA SER A 283 22.83 -3.79 3.44
C SER A 283 22.40 -3.53 4.89
N GLU A 284 22.69 -2.33 5.39
CA GLU A 284 22.25 -1.90 6.72
C GLU A 284 20.72 -1.85 6.83
N LEU A 285 20.04 -1.34 5.78
CA LEU A 285 18.59 -1.34 5.69
C LEU A 285 18.02 -2.76 5.73
N PHE A 286 18.59 -3.67 4.92
CA PHE A 286 18.17 -5.08 4.88
C PHE A 286 18.29 -5.74 6.25
N LYS A 287 19.44 -5.62 6.90
CA LYS A 287 19.68 -6.20 8.23
C LYS A 287 18.70 -5.69 9.30
N ARG A 288 18.45 -4.37 9.32
CA ARG A 288 17.50 -3.76 10.27
C ARG A 288 16.07 -4.21 10.00
N THR A 289 15.69 -4.33 8.72
CA THR A 289 14.38 -4.86 8.34
C THR A 289 14.23 -6.31 8.78
N CYS A 290 15.24 -7.14 8.58
CA CYS A 290 15.23 -8.54 9.04
C CYS A 290 15.04 -8.65 10.55
N LEU A 291 15.68 -7.82 11.37
CA LEU A 291 15.46 -7.79 12.82
C LEU A 291 14.00 -7.50 13.20
N LEU A 292 13.34 -6.59 12.49
CA LEU A 292 11.91 -6.32 12.71
C LEU A 292 11.03 -7.49 12.25
N LEU A 293 11.38 -8.13 11.15
CA LEU A 293 10.68 -9.31 10.65
C LEU A 293 10.80 -10.49 11.63
N ASP A 294 11.98 -10.73 12.22
CA ASP A 294 12.17 -11.78 13.21
C ASP A 294 11.27 -11.57 14.43
N LEU A 295 11.19 -10.31 14.91
CA LEU A 295 10.29 -9.95 16.01
C LEU A 295 8.83 -10.22 15.65
N MET A 296 8.38 -9.83 14.44
CA MET A 296 7.02 -10.07 13.97
C MET A 296 6.71 -11.56 13.80
N LEU A 297 7.64 -12.33 13.23
CA LEU A 297 7.50 -13.77 13.06
C LEU A 297 7.40 -14.49 14.42
N ALA A 298 8.16 -14.04 15.43
CA ALA A 298 8.06 -14.56 16.78
C ALA A 298 6.71 -14.21 17.42
N ASP A 299 6.24 -12.96 17.29
CA ASP A 299 4.93 -12.54 17.81
C ASP A 299 3.78 -13.30 17.17
N ILE A 300 3.78 -13.47 15.84
CA ILE A 300 2.77 -14.26 15.13
C ILE A 300 2.67 -15.67 15.71
N ARG A 301 3.79 -16.33 16.02
CA ARG A 301 3.79 -17.66 16.66
C ARG A 301 3.18 -17.63 18.04
N VAL A 302 3.52 -16.64 18.85
CA VAL A 302 2.95 -16.47 20.20
C VAL A 302 1.44 -16.25 20.13
N GLN A 303 0.96 -15.40 19.21
CA GLN A 303 -0.47 -15.15 19.02
C GLN A 303 -1.21 -16.39 18.50
N GLU A 304 -0.61 -17.15 17.59
CA GLU A 304 -1.16 -18.41 17.11
C GLU A 304 -1.32 -19.43 18.27
N GLU A 305 -0.32 -19.54 19.13
CA GLU A 305 -0.38 -20.47 20.28
C GLU A 305 -1.43 -20.03 21.31
N LYS A 306 -1.50 -18.74 21.63
CA LYS A 306 -2.57 -18.20 22.48
C LYS A 306 -3.97 -18.50 21.92
N TRP A 307 -4.14 -18.34 20.61
CA TRP A 307 -5.40 -18.66 19.95
C TRP A 307 -5.73 -20.16 20.03
N ARG A 308 -4.75 -21.07 19.87
CA ARG A 308 -4.95 -22.52 20.04
C ARG A 308 -5.37 -22.87 21.47
N LEU A 309 -4.67 -22.33 22.46
CA LEU A 309 -4.98 -22.54 23.89
C LEU A 309 -6.39 -22.04 24.25
N GLY A 310 -6.76 -20.82 23.80
CA GLY A 310 -8.10 -20.27 24.06
C GLY A 310 -9.23 -21.14 23.52
N ARG A 311 -9.04 -21.82 22.40
CA ARG A 311 -10.01 -22.78 21.85
C ARG A 311 -10.08 -24.11 22.60
N GLY A 312 -8.96 -24.53 23.21
CA GLY A 312 -8.93 -25.74 24.03
C GLY A 312 -9.74 -25.56 25.32
N VAL A 313 -9.59 -24.42 25.97
CA VAL A 313 -10.29 -24.11 27.23
C VAL A 313 -11.81 -23.90 27.02
N GLY A 314 -12.24 -23.34 25.87
CA GLY A 314 -13.67 -23.11 25.56
C GLY A 314 -14.48 -24.39 25.20
N ARG A 315 -13.84 -25.54 25.01
CA ARG A 315 -14.49 -26.83 24.71
C ARG A 315 -14.71 -27.69 25.92
N GLY A 316 -14.31 -27.24 27.11
CA GLY A 316 -14.42 -27.97 28.38
C GLY A 316 -15.58 -27.51 29.28
N LYS A 317 -16.67 -26.94 28.71
CA LYS A 317 -17.92 -26.66 29.43
C LYS A 317 -19.07 -27.34 28.78
#